data_a903268b4542205eb3955f46c1dfdc4a
#
_entry.id   a903268b4542205eb3955f46c1dfdc4a
#
_cell.length_a   1.000
_cell.length_b   1.000
_cell.length_c   1.000
_cell.angle_alpha   90.00
_cell.angle_beta   90.00
_cell.angle_gamma   90.00
#
_symmetry.space_group_name_H-M   'P 1'
#
loop_
_entity.id
_entity.type
_entity.pdbx_description
1 polymer ?
#
loop_
_entity_poly.entity_id
_entity_poly.type
_entity_poly.pdbx_seq_one_letter_code
_entity_poly.pdbx_strand_id
1 'polypeptide(L)'
;FNQESSSSKESGYLGKYALNLNKEAEENRIDPLVGRDKEIERISQILARRSKNNPILVGESGVGKTALIEGLAKNIVEKSAAPSLQESVIYSLDMGSLLAGTKYRGDFEKRLKGILKELSAIPNTILFIDEIHTIIGAGATSGGVMDASNLLKPVLGKEGIKFIGSTTFKEYRTIFE
;
A
#
# COMPACT_ATOMS: atom_id res chain seq x y z
N PHE A 1 9.96 -14.97 -35.54
CA PHE A 1 9.72 -13.67 -34.88
C PHE A 1 9.33 -13.94 -33.43
N ASN A 2 10.30 -13.83 -32.57
CA ASN A 2 10.07 -13.87 -31.15
C ASN A 2 9.42 -12.56 -30.74
N GLN A 3 8.14 -12.57 -30.56
CA GLN A 3 7.53 -11.63 -29.64
C GLN A 3 7.89 -12.12 -28.24
N GLU A 4 9.01 -11.68 -27.76
CA GLU A 4 9.20 -11.63 -26.33
C GLU A 4 8.11 -10.74 -25.78
N SER A 5 7.09 -11.38 -25.23
CA SER A 5 6.24 -10.70 -24.29
C SER A 5 7.17 -10.19 -23.20
N SER A 6 7.49 -8.93 -23.29
CA SER A 6 8.15 -8.23 -22.21
C SER A 6 7.20 -8.23 -21.02
N SER A 7 7.25 -9.29 -20.23
CA SER A 7 6.97 -9.15 -18.83
C SER A 7 8.00 -8.15 -18.35
N SER A 8 7.62 -6.90 -18.28
CA SER A 8 8.41 -5.89 -17.63
C SER A 8 8.54 -6.37 -16.18
N LYS A 9 9.61 -7.09 -15.90
CA LYS A 9 10.05 -7.28 -14.53
C LYS A 9 10.17 -5.87 -14.00
N GLU A 10 9.33 -5.51 -13.04
CA GLU A 10 9.49 -4.27 -12.31
C GLU A 10 10.88 -4.32 -11.73
N SER A 11 11.81 -3.69 -12.42
CA SER A 11 13.19 -3.58 -11.98
C SER A 11 13.29 -2.40 -11.04
N GLY A 12 14.10 -2.52 -9.99
CA GLY A 12 14.34 -1.46 -9.05
C GLY A 12 13.65 -1.68 -7.70
N TYR A 13 13.32 -0.57 -7.03
CA TYR A 13 12.81 -0.62 -5.66
C TYR A 13 11.40 -1.25 -5.56
N LEU A 14 10.51 -0.97 -6.50
CA LEU A 14 9.17 -1.57 -6.50
C LEU A 14 9.22 -3.09 -6.62
N GLY A 15 10.01 -3.61 -7.53
CA GLY A 15 10.13 -5.05 -7.73
C GLY A 15 10.72 -5.79 -6.54
N LYS A 16 11.55 -5.12 -5.73
CA LYS A 16 12.18 -5.70 -4.54
C LYS A 16 11.33 -5.61 -3.28
N TYR A 17 10.59 -4.51 -3.11
CA TYR A 17 9.99 -4.14 -1.84
C TYR A 17 8.48 -4.01 -1.87
N ALA A 18 7.87 -4.16 -3.02
CA ALA A 18 6.43 -4.09 -3.16
C ALA A 18 5.89 -5.21 -4.05
N LEU A 19 4.68 -5.64 -3.77
CA LEU A 19 3.96 -6.65 -4.53
C LEU A 19 2.83 -5.98 -5.30
N ASN A 20 2.76 -6.17 -6.61
CA ASN A 20 1.67 -5.70 -7.44
C ASN A 20 0.45 -6.62 -7.26
N LEU A 21 -0.55 -6.16 -6.52
CA LEU A 21 -1.74 -6.95 -6.23
C LEU A 21 -2.63 -7.16 -7.46
N ASN A 22 -2.63 -6.23 -8.41
CA ASN A 22 -3.36 -6.42 -9.66
C ASN A 22 -2.81 -7.60 -10.46
N LYS A 23 -1.50 -7.74 -10.54
CA LYS A 23 -0.86 -8.92 -11.16
C LYS A 23 -1.19 -10.22 -10.43
N GLU A 24 -1.18 -10.19 -9.09
CA GLU A 24 -1.58 -11.35 -8.29
C GLU A 24 -3.01 -11.77 -8.60
N ALA A 25 -3.93 -10.83 -8.78
CA ALA A 25 -5.31 -11.09 -9.17
C ALA A 25 -5.43 -11.63 -10.60
N GLU A 26 -4.69 -11.06 -11.54
CA GLU A 26 -4.65 -11.52 -12.94
C GLU A 26 -4.18 -12.97 -13.08
N GLU A 27 -3.24 -13.36 -12.23
CA GLU A 27 -2.66 -14.70 -12.20
C GLU A 27 -3.41 -15.66 -11.27
N ASN A 28 -4.61 -15.28 -10.81
CA ASN A 28 -5.49 -16.06 -9.93
C ASN A 28 -4.85 -16.50 -8.61
N ARG A 29 -3.96 -15.68 -8.06
CA ARG A 29 -3.32 -15.93 -6.76
C ARG A 29 -4.03 -15.28 -5.58
N ILE A 30 -5.16 -14.63 -5.82
CA ILE A 30 -5.98 -14.02 -4.76
C ILE A 30 -7.27 -14.81 -4.61
N ASP A 31 -7.53 -15.24 -3.39
CA ASP A 31 -8.77 -15.95 -3.06
C ASP A 31 -9.99 -15.02 -3.13
N PRO A 32 -11.16 -15.53 -3.49
CA PRO A 32 -12.39 -14.75 -3.45
C PRO A 32 -12.69 -14.25 -2.04
N LEU A 33 -13.02 -12.96 -1.94
CA LEU A 33 -13.47 -12.36 -0.70
C LEU A 33 -14.98 -12.46 -0.61
N VAL A 34 -15.50 -13.04 0.47
CA VAL A 34 -16.92 -13.26 0.68
C VAL A 34 -17.41 -12.40 1.85
N GLY A 35 -18.52 -11.68 1.63
CA GLY A 35 -19.22 -10.98 2.69
C GLY A 35 -18.60 -9.66 3.15
N ARG A 36 -17.66 -9.10 2.38
CA ARG A 36 -16.97 -7.86 2.74
C ARG A 36 -17.22 -6.70 1.75
N ASP A 37 -18.32 -6.76 1.02
CA ASP A 37 -18.63 -5.78 -0.04
C ASP A 37 -18.82 -4.36 0.51
N LYS A 38 -19.41 -4.23 1.70
CA LYS A 38 -19.62 -2.92 2.34
C LYS A 38 -18.32 -2.22 2.71
N GLU A 39 -17.35 -2.98 3.21
CA GLU A 39 -16.04 -2.46 3.55
C GLU A 39 -15.28 -2.01 2.31
N ILE A 40 -15.31 -2.79 1.24
CA ILE A 40 -14.72 -2.42 -0.04
C ILE A 40 -15.37 -1.16 -0.60
N GLU A 41 -16.69 -1.06 -0.55
CA GLU A 41 -17.42 0.14 -0.98
C GLU A 41 -17.00 1.37 -0.19
N ARG A 42 -16.86 1.23 1.12
CA ARG A 42 -16.42 2.33 1.99
C ARG A 42 -15.01 2.80 1.67
N ILE A 43 -14.08 1.89 1.48
CA ILE A 43 -12.71 2.19 1.07
C ILE A 43 -12.72 2.92 -0.28
N SER A 44 -13.49 2.43 -1.22
CA SER A 44 -13.63 3.03 -2.55
C SER A 44 -14.16 4.47 -2.49
N GLN A 45 -15.14 4.72 -1.64
CA GLN A 45 -15.69 6.06 -1.42
C GLN A 45 -14.65 7.03 -0.84
N ILE A 46 -13.85 6.57 0.11
CA ILE A 46 -12.79 7.39 0.70
C ILE A 46 -11.71 7.71 -0.33
N LEU A 47 -11.26 6.72 -1.09
CA LEU A 47 -10.26 6.91 -2.13
C LEU A 47 -10.72 7.88 -3.23
N ALA A 48 -12.02 7.97 -3.47
CA ALA A 48 -12.59 8.85 -4.48
C ALA A 48 -12.72 10.32 -4.02
N ARG A 49 -12.49 10.63 -2.75
CA ARG A 49 -12.56 12.00 -2.23
C ARG A 49 -11.47 12.88 -2.83
N ARG A 50 -11.71 14.18 -2.89
CA ARG A 50 -10.71 15.17 -3.32
C ARG A 50 -9.64 15.43 -2.26
N SER A 51 -10.02 15.29 -0.99
CA SER A 51 -9.13 15.46 0.15
C SER A 51 -9.43 14.41 1.20
N LYS A 52 -8.48 14.18 2.13
CA LYS A 52 -8.62 13.14 3.15
C LYS A 52 -8.98 11.78 2.53
N ASN A 53 -8.27 11.45 1.45
CA ASN A 53 -8.54 10.31 0.59
C ASN A 53 -7.59 9.13 0.83
N ASN A 54 -6.93 9.10 1.98
CA ASN A 54 -6.02 8.04 2.38
C ASN A 54 -6.62 7.28 3.58
N PRO A 55 -7.36 6.18 3.35
CA PRO A 55 -8.00 5.45 4.44
C PRO A 55 -7.01 4.68 5.30
N ILE A 56 -7.34 4.57 6.59
CA ILE A 56 -6.64 3.69 7.53
C ILE A 56 -7.62 2.63 8.02
N LEU A 57 -7.25 1.37 7.82
CA LEU A 57 -8.02 0.23 8.30
C LEU A 57 -7.60 -0.10 9.73
N VAL A 58 -8.52 -0.01 10.67
CA VAL A 58 -8.26 -0.28 12.08
C VAL A 58 -8.96 -1.58 12.48
N GLY A 59 -8.24 -2.50 13.07
CA GLY A 59 -8.79 -3.77 13.52
C GLY A 59 -7.72 -4.65 14.14
N GLU A 60 -8.15 -5.71 14.80
CA GLU A 60 -7.24 -6.70 15.37
C GLU A 60 -6.42 -7.39 14.28
N SER A 61 -5.23 -7.87 14.64
CA SER A 61 -4.42 -8.70 13.76
C SER A 61 -5.18 -9.95 13.34
N GLY A 62 -5.13 -10.30 12.06
CA GLY A 62 -5.75 -11.51 11.54
C GLY A 62 -7.24 -11.38 11.20
N VAL A 63 -7.84 -10.20 11.27
CA VAL A 63 -9.25 -10.01 10.89
C VAL A 63 -9.47 -9.83 9.38
N GLY A 64 -8.45 -10.06 8.57
CA GLY A 64 -8.57 -10.05 7.12
C GLY A 64 -8.43 -8.66 6.47
N LYS A 65 -7.71 -7.74 7.08
CA LYS A 65 -7.44 -6.41 6.49
C LYS A 65 -6.69 -6.52 5.15
N THR A 66 -5.69 -7.37 5.11
CA THR A 66 -4.94 -7.64 3.87
C THR A 66 -5.83 -8.29 2.81
N ALA A 67 -6.65 -9.28 3.19
CA ALA A 67 -7.60 -9.92 2.28
C ALA A 67 -8.60 -8.92 1.68
N LEU A 68 -8.97 -7.89 2.44
CA LEU A 68 -9.86 -6.84 1.97
C LEU A 68 -9.22 -6.03 0.82
N ILE A 69 -7.94 -5.70 0.95
CA ILE A 69 -7.21 -4.96 -0.09
C ILE A 69 -6.94 -5.85 -1.31
N GLU A 70 -6.64 -7.12 -1.10
CA GLU A 70 -6.53 -8.10 -2.19
C GLU A 70 -7.86 -8.24 -2.94
N GLY A 71 -8.98 -8.26 -2.22
CA GLY A 71 -10.31 -8.28 -2.82
C GLY A 71 -10.61 -7.03 -3.65
N LEU A 72 -10.16 -5.86 -3.20
CA LEU A 72 -10.27 -4.63 -3.97
C LEU A 72 -9.46 -4.72 -5.27
N ALA A 73 -8.24 -5.23 -5.23
CA ALA A 73 -7.41 -5.43 -6.42
C ALA A 73 -8.09 -6.40 -7.42
N LYS A 74 -8.67 -7.47 -6.91
CA LYS A 74 -9.42 -8.42 -7.73
C LYS A 74 -10.62 -7.77 -8.42
N ASN A 75 -11.37 -6.92 -7.70
CA ASN A 75 -12.48 -6.18 -8.29
C ASN A 75 -12.01 -5.24 -9.40
N ILE A 76 -10.86 -4.61 -9.25
CA ILE A 76 -10.29 -3.74 -10.28
C ILE A 76 -9.97 -4.54 -11.54
N VAL A 77 -9.32 -5.68 -11.39
CA VAL A 77 -8.94 -6.56 -12.51
C VAL A 77 -10.17 -7.14 -13.21
N GLU A 78 -11.19 -7.52 -12.47
CA GLU A 78 -12.45 -8.05 -12.99
C GLU A 78 -13.42 -6.96 -13.49
N LYS A 79 -13.02 -5.69 -13.42
CA LYS A 79 -13.81 -4.52 -13.82
C LYS A 79 -15.13 -4.37 -13.06
N SER A 80 -15.16 -4.85 -11.82
CA SER A 80 -16.30 -4.71 -10.91
C SER A 80 -16.10 -3.63 -9.85
N ALA A 81 -14.96 -2.95 -9.86
CA ALA A 81 -14.68 -1.84 -8.97
C ALA A 81 -15.48 -0.58 -9.34
N ALA A 82 -15.58 0.35 -8.39
CA ALA A 82 -16.14 1.68 -8.65
C ALA A 82 -15.45 2.34 -9.85
N PRO A 83 -16.18 3.10 -10.68
CA PRO A 83 -15.61 3.73 -11.88
C PRO A 83 -14.36 4.56 -11.62
N SER A 84 -14.30 5.24 -10.47
CA SER A 84 -13.13 6.04 -10.08
C SER A 84 -11.86 5.23 -9.81
N LEU A 85 -11.98 3.91 -9.64
CA LEU A 85 -10.86 3.03 -9.32
C LEU A 85 -10.49 2.04 -10.43
N GLN A 86 -11.23 2.00 -11.53
CA GLN A 86 -11.02 0.98 -12.55
C GLN A 86 -9.63 1.01 -13.21
N GLU A 87 -8.99 2.16 -13.24
CA GLU A 87 -7.63 2.33 -13.78
C GLU A 87 -6.54 2.25 -12.71
N SER A 88 -6.91 1.94 -11.47
CA SER A 88 -5.98 1.94 -10.34
C SER A 88 -5.16 0.66 -10.28
N VAL A 89 -3.91 0.81 -9.83
CA VAL A 89 -2.99 -0.30 -9.55
C VAL A 89 -2.61 -0.26 -8.08
N ILE A 90 -2.77 -1.37 -7.39
CA ILE A 90 -2.48 -1.48 -5.96
C ILE A 90 -1.15 -2.21 -5.77
N TYR A 91 -0.23 -1.56 -5.05
CA TYR A 91 1.01 -2.15 -4.58
C TYR A 91 0.94 -2.35 -3.08
N SER A 92 1.31 -3.53 -2.62
CA SER A 92 1.46 -3.83 -1.20
C SER A 92 2.93 -3.73 -0.81
N LEU A 93 3.24 -2.87 0.15
CA LEU A 93 4.60 -2.70 0.63
C LEU A 93 5.00 -3.90 1.50
N ASP A 94 6.13 -4.53 1.18
CA ASP A 94 6.70 -5.61 1.97
C ASP A 94 7.66 -5.02 3.02
N MET A 95 7.15 -4.83 4.22
CA MET A 95 7.94 -4.25 5.32
C MET A 95 9.10 -5.15 5.73
N GLY A 96 8.92 -6.46 5.69
CA GLY A 96 9.99 -7.39 6.02
C GLY A 96 11.19 -7.23 5.09
N SER A 97 10.95 -7.21 3.79
CA SER A 97 12.00 -7.00 2.79
C SER A 97 12.60 -5.59 2.88
N LEU A 98 11.77 -4.60 3.16
CA LEU A 98 12.22 -3.21 3.25
C LEU A 98 13.17 -2.98 4.43
N LEU A 99 12.95 -3.68 5.53
CA LEU A 99 13.78 -3.60 6.74
C LEU A 99 14.98 -4.55 6.72
N ALA A 100 14.91 -5.62 5.95
CA ALA A 100 15.95 -6.65 5.92
C ALA A 100 17.29 -6.07 5.49
N GLY A 101 18.35 -6.35 6.27
CA GLY A 101 19.69 -5.90 5.98
C GLY A 101 19.94 -4.41 6.18
N THR A 102 19.00 -3.66 6.70
CA THR A 102 19.22 -2.25 7.04
C THR A 102 19.94 -2.15 8.37
N LYS A 103 21.13 -1.56 8.38
CA LYS A 103 21.91 -1.28 9.58
C LYS A 103 21.67 0.13 10.11
N TYR A 104 21.35 1.05 9.22
CA TYR A 104 21.22 2.45 9.51
C TYR A 104 19.86 2.97 9.05
N ARG A 105 19.38 3.99 9.74
CA ARG A 105 18.14 4.68 9.39
C ARG A 105 18.15 5.18 7.94
N GLY A 106 19.29 5.66 7.46
CA GLY A 106 19.44 6.14 6.08
C GLY A 106 19.20 5.08 5.01
N ASP A 107 19.48 3.81 5.30
CA ASP A 107 19.23 2.72 4.35
C ASP A 107 17.74 2.53 4.10
N PHE A 108 16.94 2.55 5.15
CA PHE A 108 15.49 2.47 5.05
C PHE A 108 14.90 3.67 4.31
N GLU A 109 15.32 4.87 4.69
CA GLU A 109 14.85 6.10 4.06
C GLU A 109 15.15 6.13 2.56
N LYS A 110 16.34 5.68 2.17
CA LYS A 110 16.74 5.57 0.76
C LYS A 110 15.83 4.62 -0.02
N ARG A 111 15.54 3.45 0.56
CA ARG A 111 14.64 2.46 -0.07
C ARG A 111 13.23 3.02 -0.22
N LEU A 112 12.70 3.63 0.83
CA LEU A 112 11.35 4.21 0.79
C LEU A 112 11.26 5.36 -0.21
N LYS A 113 12.24 6.25 -0.25
CA LYS A 113 12.30 7.31 -1.27
C LYS A 113 12.34 6.77 -2.68
N GLY A 114 13.10 5.70 -2.92
CA GLY A 114 13.16 5.04 -4.22
C GLY A 114 11.80 4.48 -4.63
N ILE A 115 11.09 3.84 -3.72
CA ILE A 115 9.74 3.32 -3.95
C ILE A 115 8.77 4.45 -4.30
N LEU A 116 8.76 5.51 -3.51
CA LEU A 116 7.86 6.65 -3.74
C LEU A 116 8.14 7.35 -5.06
N LYS A 117 9.40 7.48 -5.44
CA LYS A 117 9.80 8.04 -6.73
C LYS A 117 9.30 7.19 -7.89
N GLU A 118 9.46 5.88 -7.82
CA GLU A 118 8.99 4.98 -8.86
C GLU A 118 7.45 4.98 -8.96
N LEU A 119 6.75 5.00 -7.82
CA LEU A 119 5.29 5.11 -7.80
C LEU A 119 4.79 6.41 -8.43
N SER A 120 5.48 7.51 -8.19
CA SER A 120 5.11 8.82 -8.76
C SER A 120 5.14 8.84 -10.29
N ALA A 121 5.92 7.96 -10.91
CA ALA A 121 6.00 7.83 -12.36
C ALA A 121 4.88 6.98 -12.96
N ILE A 122 4.13 6.27 -12.13
CA ILE A 122 3.03 5.40 -12.57
C ILE A 122 1.69 6.08 -12.22
N PRO A 123 0.79 6.30 -13.19
CA PRO A 123 -0.49 6.93 -12.90
C PRO A 123 -1.42 6.02 -12.09
N ASN A 124 -2.27 6.63 -11.28
CA ASN A 124 -3.34 5.96 -10.52
C ASN A 124 -2.85 4.86 -9.59
N THR A 125 -1.73 5.06 -8.92
CA THR A 125 -1.19 4.09 -7.97
C THR A 125 -1.80 4.24 -6.58
N ILE A 126 -1.99 3.09 -5.94
CA ILE A 126 -2.41 3.00 -4.54
C ILE A 126 -1.35 2.15 -3.83
N LEU A 127 -0.74 2.70 -2.78
CA LEU A 127 0.22 1.97 -1.95
C LEU A 127 -0.46 1.51 -0.66
N PHE A 128 -0.53 0.21 -0.45
CA PHE A 128 -1.00 -0.38 0.79
C PHE A 128 0.17 -0.63 1.72
N ILE A 129 0.08 -0.12 2.94
CA ILE A 129 1.08 -0.29 3.98
C ILE A 129 0.43 -0.99 5.17
N ASP A 130 0.72 -2.27 5.32
CA ASP A 130 0.28 -3.03 6.48
C ASP A 130 1.08 -2.61 7.71
N GLU A 131 0.43 -2.58 8.86
CA GLU A 131 1.06 -2.16 10.11
C GLU A 131 1.77 -0.81 9.98
N ILE A 132 1.07 0.18 9.45
CA ILE A 132 1.62 1.52 9.15
C ILE A 132 2.26 2.19 10.37
N HIS A 133 1.84 1.81 11.58
CA HIS A 133 2.41 2.30 12.83
C HIS A 133 3.92 1.98 12.97
N THR A 134 4.42 0.97 12.27
CA THR A 134 5.85 0.65 12.30
C THR A 134 6.72 1.73 11.66
N ILE A 135 6.16 2.53 10.76
CA ILE A 135 6.88 3.61 10.08
C ILE A 135 6.41 5.01 10.48
N ILE A 136 5.30 5.14 11.21
CA ILE A 136 4.80 6.42 11.68
C ILE A 136 5.03 6.53 13.19
N GLY A 137 6.15 7.08 13.60
CA GLY A 137 6.41 7.49 14.97
C GLY A 137 6.37 6.45 16.06
N ALA A 138 6.09 5.18 15.74
CA ALA A 138 6.06 4.11 16.74
C ALA A 138 7.40 3.91 17.44
N GLY A 139 8.44 4.45 16.88
CA GLY A 139 9.77 4.34 17.40
C GLY A 139 10.39 5.62 17.88
N ALA A 140 9.63 6.67 18.01
CA ALA A 140 10.15 7.98 18.44
C ALA A 140 10.81 7.93 19.84
N THR A 141 10.53 6.88 20.62
CA THR A 141 11.06 6.71 21.97
C THR A 141 12.26 5.78 22.06
N SER A 142 12.57 5.04 21.03
CA SER A 142 13.75 4.16 21.02
C SER A 142 14.70 4.63 19.94
N GLY A 143 15.80 5.24 20.35
CA GLY A 143 16.79 5.85 19.46
C GLY A 143 17.31 4.94 18.33
N GLY A 144 16.53 4.70 17.34
CA GLY A 144 16.92 3.90 16.19
C GLY A 144 15.75 3.50 15.33
N VAL A 145 14.56 3.90 15.68
CA VAL A 145 13.42 3.55 14.92
C VAL A 145 12.97 4.66 14.00
N MET A 146 12.64 4.24 12.88
CA MET A 146 12.35 4.94 11.68
C MET A 146 11.06 5.70 11.81
N ASP A 147 11.17 7.02 11.85
CA ASP A 147 10.05 7.89 11.60
C ASP A 147 10.03 8.24 10.12
N ALA A 148 9.29 7.47 9.34
CA ALA A 148 9.12 7.72 7.92
C ALA A 148 7.98 8.71 7.65
N SER A 149 7.33 9.24 8.67
CA SER A 149 6.25 10.20 8.49
C SER A 149 6.71 11.44 7.71
N ASN A 150 7.95 11.87 7.92
CA ASN A 150 8.53 12.99 7.19
C ASN A 150 8.74 12.70 5.69
N LEU A 151 8.86 11.43 5.31
CA LEU A 151 8.95 11.03 3.91
C LEU A 151 7.57 10.89 3.27
N LEU A 152 6.58 10.46 4.03
CA LEU A 152 5.22 10.25 3.54
C LEU A 152 4.41 11.54 3.45
N LYS A 153 4.54 12.44 4.43
CA LYS A 153 3.78 13.70 4.48
C LYS A 153 3.85 14.53 3.20
N PRO A 154 5.02 14.71 2.55
CA PRO A 154 5.07 15.49 1.32
C PRO A 154 4.33 14.88 0.15
N VAL A 155 4.08 13.57 0.16
CA VAL A 155 3.41 12.86 -0.94
C VAL A 155 1.95 12.53 -0.61
N LEU A 156 1.55 12.63 0.66
CA LEU A 156 0.15 12.49 1.06
C LEU A 156 -0.67 13.66 0.50
N GLY A 157 -1.75 13.34 -0.18
CA GLY A 157 -2.62 14.34 -0.78
C GLY A 157 -2.12 14.95 -2.09
N LYS A 158 -0.96 14.57 -2.59
CA LYS A 158 -0.53 14.93 -3.94
C LYS A 158 -1.25 14.07 -4.97
N GLU A 159 -1.51 14.66 -6.11
CA GLU A 159 -2.06 13.90 -7.24
C GLU A 159 -1.13 12.77 -7.65
N GLY A 160 -1.70 11.62 -7.91
CA GLY A 160 -1.02 10.46 -8.47
C GLY A 160 -0.78 9.30 -7.51
N ILE A 161 -0.53 9.53 -6.22
CA ILE A 161 -0.35 8.44 -5.26
C ILE A 161 -1.39 8.53 -4.16
N LYS A 162 -2.10 7.43 -3.94
CA LYS A 162 -2.99 7.25 -2.80
C LYS A 162 -2.42 6.20 -1.87
N PHE A 163 -2.75 6.30 -0.58
CA PHE A 163 -2.26 5.39 0.44
C PHE A 163 -3.41 4.73 1.17
N ILE A 164 -3.26 3.45 1.45
CA ILE A 164 -4.12 2.73 2.38
C ILE A 164 -3.21 2.18 3.47
N GLY A 165 -3.46 2.53 4.72
CA GLY A 165 -2.75 1.99 5.86
C GLY A 165 -3.60 0.97 6.62
N SER A 166 -2.96 0.07 7.34
CA SER A 166 -3.63 -0.78 8.32
C SER A 166 -2.91 -0.70 9.67
N THR A 167 -3.68 -0.79 10.74
CA THR A 167 -3.14 -0.76 12.11
C THR A 167 -4.09 -1.46 13.06
N THR A 168 -3.66 -1.68 14.30
CA THR A 168 -4.51 -2.19 15.37
C THR A 168 -5.17 -1.05 16.14
N PHE A 169 -6.22 -1.34 16.93
CA PHE A 169 -6.85 -0.34 17.80
C PHE A 169 -5.88 0.26 18.81
N LYS A 170 -5.04 -0.57 19.40
CA LYS A 170 -4.03 -0.14 20.37
C LYS A 170 -3.06 0.87 19.76
N GLU A 171 -2.50 0.55 18.62
CA GLU A 171 -1.55 1.41 17.92
C GLU A 171 -2.22 2.68 17.40
N TYR A 172 -3.44 2.58 16.92
CA TYR A 172 -4.21 3.74 16.47
C TYR A 172 -4.40 4.76 17.59
N ARG A 173 -4.81 4.31 18.78
CA ARG A 173 -4.98 5.20 19.93
C ARG A 173 -3.68 5.89 20.34
N THR A 174 -2.57 5.16 20.29
CA THR A 174 -1.27 5.68 20.70
C THR A 174 -0.73 6.75 19.74
N ILE A 175 -0.95 6.58 18.45
CA ILE A 175 -0.31 7.37 17.40
C ILE A 175 -1.23 8.46 16.85
N PHE A 176 -2.52 8.16 16.68
CA PHE A 176 -3.46 9.01 15.93
C PHE A 176 -4.50 9.74 16.82
N GLU A 177 -4.62 9.40 18.08
CA GLU A 177 -5.37 10.13 19.11
C GLU A 177 -4.37 10.87 20.05
#